data_d0bdc846e7da7934cbbab63ee9187379
#
_entry.id   d0bdc846e7da7934cbbab63ee9187379
#
_cell.length_a   1.000
_cell.length_b   1.000
_cell.length_c   1.000
_cell.angle_alpha   90.00
_cell.angle_beta   90.00
_cell.angle_gamma   90.00
#
_symmetry.space_group_name_H-M   'P 1'
#
loop_
_entity.id
_entity.type
_entity.pdbx_description
1 polymer ?
#
loop_
_entity_poly.entity_id
_entity_poly.type
_entity_poly.pdbx_seq_one_letter_code
_entity_poly.pdbx_strand_id
1 'polypeptide(L)'
;MEDYIVMAAMYPTMTSGKVDKFLVRIGDKVAPGTAVAEIISEGYFTLLSEVAGRVKELYVMEGDYVEVDTAIIEVELAEEK
;
A
#
# COMPACT_ATOMS: atom_id res chain seq x y z
N MET A 1 9.11 15.19 -3.19
CA MET A 1 7.74 15.24 -2.65
C MET A 1 7.24 13.82 -2.43
N GLU A 2 6.55 13.58 -1.35
CA GLU A 2 6.14 12.23 -0.97
C GLU A 2 4.63 12.12 -0.87
N ASP A 3 4.13 10.92 -1.08
CA ASP A 3 2.76 10.57 -0.80
C ASP A 3 2.76 9.19 -0.15
N TYR A 4 1.60 8.78 0.33
CA TYR A 4 1.51 7.55 1.11
C TYR A 4 0.43 6.66 0.54
N ILE A 5 0.70 5.35 0.54
CA ILE A 5 -0.31 4.36 0.24
C ILE A 5 -0.84 3.89 1.59
N VAL A 6 -2.14 4.08 1.80
CA VAL A 6 -2.76 3.73 3.08
C VAL A 6 -3.53 2.43 2.92
N MET A 7 -3.81 1.78 4.06
CA MET A 7 -4.71 0.62 4.08
C MET A 7 -6.09 1.11 3.66
N ALA A 8 -6.56 0.64 2.52
CA ALA A 8 -7.85 1.07 1.98
C ALA A 8 -8.95 0.16 2.49
N ALA A 9 -10.14 0.74 2.68
CA ALA A 9 -11.31 -0.05 3.00
C ALA A 9 -11.78 -0.74 1.72
N MET A 10 -11.74 -2.06 1.71
CA MET A 10 -12.12 -2.86 0.54
C MET A 10 -13.60 -3.20 0.55
N TYR A 11 -14.28 -2.99 1.66
CA TYR A 11 -15.71 -3.17 1.80
C TYR A 11 -16.19 -2.23 2.92
N PRO A 12 -17.49 -1.89 2.96
CA PRO A 12 -17.94 -0.78 3.81
C PRO A 12 -17.67 -0.92 5.30
N THR A 13 -17.65 -2.14 5.83
CA THR A 13 -17.46 -2.34 7.27
C THR A 13 -16.04 -2.72 7.64
N MET A 14 -15.11 -2.64 6.69
CA MET A 14 -13.72 -2.99 6.97
C MET A 14 -13.08 -1.95 7.89
N THR A 15 -12.49 -2.42 9.00
CA THR A 15 -11.79 -1.54 9.94
C THR A 15 -10.29 -1.78 9.93
N SER A 16 -9.85 -2.98 9.57
CA SER A 16 -8.43 -3.31 9.53
C SER A 16 -8.22 -4.46 8.57
N GLY A 17 -6.97 -4.67 8.21
CA GLY A 17 -6.58 -5.79 7.38
C GLY A 17 -5.20 -6.27 7.76
N LYS A 18 -4.91 -7.50 7.43
CA LYS A 18 -3.60 -8.08 7.65
C LYS A 18 -2.82 -8.00 6.36
N VAL A 19 -1.60 -7.48 6.43
CA VAL A 19 -0.72 -7.47 5.27
C VAL A 19 -0.18 -8.88 5.09
N ASP A 20 -0.64 -9.57 4.06
CA ASP A 20 -0.20 -10.95 3.80
C ASP A 20 1.18 -10.94 3.18
N LYS A 21 1.37 -10.12 2.15
CA LYS A 21 2.67 -9.95 1.54
C LYS A 21 2.75 -8.62 0.82
N PHE A 22 3.97 -8.11 0.71
CA PHE A 22 4.25 -6.98 -0.17
C PHE A 22 4.61 -7.51 -1.54
N LEU A 23 4.13 -6.81 -2.56
CA LEU A 23 4.43 -7.13 -3.95
C LEU A 23 5.49 -6.19 -4.52
N VAL A 24 5.95 -5.24 -3.71
CA VAL A 24 6.98 -4.27 -4.10
C VAL A 24 8.01 -4.19 -2.98
N ARG A 25 9.17 -3.64 -3.31
CA ARG A 25 10.26 -3.42 -2.38
C ARG A 25 10.69 -1.97 -2.45
N ILE A 26 11.45 -1.55 -1.42
CA ILE A 26 12.03 -0.21 -1.41
C ILE A 26 12.85 -0.06 -2.69
N GLY A 27 12.61 1.04 -3.40
CA GLY A 27 13.27 1.35 -4.65
C GLY A 27 12.47 0.99 -5.89
N ASP A 28 11.43 0.18 -5.76
CA ASP A 28 10.62 -0.20 -6.91
C ASP A 28 9.79 0.97 -7.41
N LYS A 29 9.58 1.01 -8.71
CA LYS A 29 8.67 1.99 -9.31
C LYS A 29 7.24 1.52 -9.17
N VAL A 30 6.34 2.46 -8.91
CA VAL A 30 4.91 2.22 -8.88
C VAL A 30 4.22 3.27 -9.72
N ALA A 31 3.01 2.96 -10.16
CA ALA A 31 2.16 3.85 -10.93
C ALA A 31 0.73 3.57 -10.53
N PRO A 32 -0.21 4.45 -10.88
CA PRO A 32 -1.61 4.15 -10.57
C PRO A 32 -2.00 2.80 -11.14
N GLY A 33 -2.57 1.95 -10.28
CA GLY A 33 -2.96 0.60 -10.66
C GLY A 33 -1.92 -0.47 -10.38
N THR A 34 -0.70 -0.10 -9.96
CA THR A 34 0.31 -1.09 -9.61
C THR A 34 -0.08 -1.80 -8.33
N ALA A 35 -0.09 -3.12 -8.36
CA ALA A 35 -0.38 -3.92 -7.16
C ALA A 35 0.80 -3.83 -6.21
N VAL A 36 0.56 -3.43 -4.97
CA VAL A 36 1.64 -3.20 -4.00
C VAL A 36 1.61 -4.16 -2.83
N ALA A 37 0.45 -4.72 -2.49
CA ALA A 37 0.37 -5.62 -1.34
C ALA A 37 -0.87 -6.47 -1.45
N GLU A 38 -0.82 -7.65 -0.83
CA GLU A 38 -1.99 -8.50 -0.68
C GLU A 38 -2.47 -8.40 0.75
N ILE A 39 -3.77 -8.20 0.91
CA ILE A 39 -4.39 -7.92 2.20
C ILE A 39 -5.43 -8.99 2.48
N ILE A 40 -5.46 -9.46 3.72
CA ILE A 40 -6.46 -10.42 4.17
C ILE A 40 -7.40 -9.72 5.14
N SER A 41 -8.69 -9.69 4.80
CA SER A 41 -9.73 -9.17 5.69
C SER A 41 -11.06 -9.75 5.22
N GLU A 42 -11.46 -10.88 5.81
CA GLU A 42 -12.66 -11.62 5.39
C GLU A 42 -12.59 -12.05 3.93
N GLY A 43 -11.37 -12.22 3.43
CA GLY A 43 -11.10 -12.56 2.05
C GLY A 43 -9.77 -11.98 1.66
N TYR A 44 -9.40 -12.16 0.41
CA TYR A 44 -8.14 -11.66 -0.10
C TYR A 44 -8.39 -10.47 -1.01
N PHE A 45 -7.63 -9.42 -0.79
CA PHE A 45 -7.73 -8.20 -1.59
C PHE A 45 -6.35 -7.77 -2.03
N THR A 46 -6.26 -7.17 -3.20
CA THR A 46 -5.01 -6.60 -3.69
C THR A 46 -5.07 -5.09 -3.53
N LEU A 47 -4.09 -4.55 -2.81
CA LEU A 47 -3.99 -3.11 -2.61
C LEU A 47 -3.20 -2.52 -3.78
N LEU A 48 -3.74 -1.48 -4.38
CA LEU A 48 -3.13 -0.86 -5.55
C LEU A 48 -2.61 0.52 -5.19
N SER A 49 -1.54 0.93 -5.85
CA SER A 49 -1.06 2.29 -5.75
C SER A 49 -2.00 3.21 -6.53
N GLU A 50 -2.15 4.43 -6.03
CA GLU A 50 -2.87 5.48 -6.76
C GLU A 50 -1.93 6.57 -7.22
N VAL A 51 -0.63 6.42 -6.92
CA VAL A 51 0.36 7.44 -7.23
C VAL A 51 1.49 6.83 -8.03
N ALA A 52 2.26 7.70 -8.69
CA ALA A 52 3.42 7.30 -9.48
C ALA A 52 4.67 7.77 -8.77
N GLY A 53 5.66 6.88 -8.65
CA GLY A 53 6.92 7.23 -8.01
C GLY A 53 7.71 5.98 -7.67
N ARG A 54 8.55 6.09 -6.65
CA ARG A 54 9.34 4.98 -6.16
C ARG A 54 9.02 4.73 -4.70
N VAL A 55 8.97 3.46 -4.33
CA VAL A 55 8.75 3.05 -2.94
C VAL A 55 9.96 3.52 -2.14
N LYS A 56 9.72 4.37 -1.15
CA LYS A 56 10.75 4.94 -0.32
C LYS A 56 10.88 4.20 1.01
N GLU A 57 9.75 3.80 1.58
CA GLU A 57 9.76 3.14 2.88
C GLU A 57 8.53 2.25 3.01
N LEU A 58 8.69 1.17 3.75
CA LEU A 58 7.59 0.29 4.15
C LEU A 58 7.44 0.46 5.65
N TYR A 59 6.26 0.89 6.09
CA TYR A 59 6.05 1.23 7.49
C TYR A 59 5.61 0.05 8.34
N VAL A 60 5.22 -1.05 7.70
CA VAL A 60 4.73 -2.23 8.40
C VAL A 60 5.38 -3.46 7.79
N MET A 61 5.22 -4.59 8.44
CA MET A 61 5.81 -5.84 8.00
C MET A 61 4.72 -6.81 7.59
N GLU A 62 5.09 -7.77 6.77
CA GLU A 62 4.16 -8.85 6.44
C GLU A 62 3.73 -9.53 7.72
N GLY A 63 2.42 -9.78 7.82
CA GLY A 63 1.83 -10.35 9.02
C GLY A 63 1.21 -9.35 9.96
N ASP A 64 1.49 -8.05 9.77
CA ASP A 64 0.94 -7.01 10.64
C ASP A 64 -0.51 -6.75 10.32
N TYR A 65 -1.29 -6.46 11.37
CA TYR A 65 -2.66 -5.94 11.21
C TYR A 65 -2.60 -4.43 11.20
N VAL A 66 -3.24 -3.82 10.22
CA VAL A 66 -3.16 -2.38 10.02
C VAL A 66 -4.58 -1.85 9.89
N GLU A 67 -4.86 -0.75 10.58
CA GLU A 67 -6.18 -0.13 10.50
C GLU A 67 -6.33 0.62 9.19
N VAL A 68 -7.58 0.69 8.74
CA VAL A 68 -7.91 1.45 7.53
C VAL A 68 -7.46 2.90 7.72
N ASP A 69 -6.94 3.48 6.66
CA ASP A 69 -6.42 4.86 6.59
C ASP A 69 -5.04 5.03 7.22
N THR A 70 -4.43 3.96 7.71
CA THR A 70 -3.06 4.03 8.21
C THR A 70 -2.09 3.89 7.04
N ALA A 71 -1.07 4.75 7.02
CA ALA A 71 -0.06 4.71 5.97
C ALA A 71 0.78 3.44 6.11
N ILE A 72 0.96 2.71 5.01
CA ILE A 72 1.77 1.49 5.03
C ILE A 72 2.98 1.60 4.12
N ILE A 73 2.95 2.45 3.11
CA ILE A 73 4.05 2.63 2.17
C ILE A 73 4.25 4.12 1.93
N GLU A 74 5.49 4.56 1.96
CA GLU A 74 5.83 5.92 1.57
C GLU A 74 6.39 5.88 0.16
N VAL A 75 5.91 6.76 -0.71
CA VAL A 75 6.31 6.82 -2.12
C VAL A 75 6.91 8.19 -2.40
N GLU A 76 8.13 8.20 -2.94
CA GLU A 76 8.72 9.42 -3.46
C GLU A 76 8.11 9.66 -4.83
N LEU A 77 7.36 10.75 -4.97
CA LEU A 77 6.61 10.99 -6.20
C LEU A 77 7.52 11.26 -7.37
N ALA A 78 7.12 10.78 -8.54
CA ALA A 78 7.86 11.04 -9.76
C ALA A 78 7.80 12.52 -10.08
N GLU A 79 8.93 13.07 -10.53
CA GLU A 79 8.98 14.46 -10.95
C GLU A 79 8.53 14.56 -12.39
N GLU A 80 7.79 15.59 -12.67
CA GLU A 80 7.38 15.89 -14.03
C GLU A 80 8.11 17.11 -14.52
N LYS A 81 8.52 17.03 -15.78
CA LYS A 81 9.24 18.11 -16.44
C LYS A 81 8.36 18.75 -17.48
#